data_3992a42c5d1f0611c064ca15e8ca074d
#
_entry.id   3992a42c5d1f0611c064ca15e8ca074d
#
_cell.length_a   1.000
_cell.length_b   1.000
_cell.length_c   1.000
_cell.angle_alpha   90.00
_cell.angle_beta   90.00
_cell.angle_gamma   90.00
#
_symmetry.space_group_name_H-M   'P 1'
#
loop_
_entity.id
_entity.type
_entity.pdbx_description
1 polymer ?
#
loop_
_entity_poly.entity_id
_entity_poly.type
_entity_poly.pdbx_seq_one_letter_code
_entity_poly.pdbx_strand_id
1 'polypeptide(L)'
;MPTQPRFAPLAALLLLGLTAPAGAQDKGSVNPRPLPPLADPDAPSTPAKELFGRAATPAPGPAHPYGSYAKGCFSGGEALPVDGATWQVMRLSRNRMWGTPHLVDFIERLAAKAPKVGWTGLLVGDMSQPRGGPMLTGHASHQLGLDADVWLTPMPSHRMSRAEREETSATDMVRGDRLDIDPRVWTPEHLRLIRLTAQQPEVARIFVNAAIKKALCREAGGDRGWLTKVRPMYGHNYHYHIRLACPDGAGECGDQAPPPAGDGCGEELAYWFSDAVLHPKPPKVKPKPRPPMTMAALPAACRSVLKTR
;
A
#
# COMPACT_ATOMS: atom_id res chain seq x y z
N MET A 1 -10.03 66.74 -40.70
CA MET A 1 -9.41 66.06 -39.57
C MET A 1 -10.04 64.67 -39.48
N PRO A 2 -9.29 63.60 -39.80
CA PRO A 2 -9.82 62.26 -39.71
C PRO A 2 -9.47 61.64 -38.31
N THR A 3 -10.45 61.04 -37.71
CA THR A 3 -10.42 60.32 -36.43
C THR A 3 -9.71 58.96 -36.60
N GLN A 4 -8.67 58.71 -35.81
CA GLN A 4 -8.01 57.39 -35.74
C GLN A 4 -8.79 56.38 -34.89
N PRO A 5 -8.83 55.09 -35.27
CA PRO A 5 -9.42 54.04 -34.43
C PRO A 5 -8.41 53.58 -33.35
N ARG A 6 -8.89 53.52 -32.11
CA ARG A 6 -8.16 52.95 -30.96
C ARG A 6 -8.22 51.42 -31.01
N PHE A 7 -7.07 50.77 -31.19
CA PHE A 7 -6.93 49.34 -30.97
C PHE A 7 -6.76 49.05 -29.46
N ALA A 8 -7.67 48.24 -28.93
CA ALA A 8 -7.53 47.66 -27.61
C ALA A 8 -6.66 46.38 -27.68
N PRO A 9 -5.72 46.16 -26.75
CA PRO A 9 -4.94 44.93 -26.75
C PRO A 9 -5.76 43.75 -26.22
N LEU A 10 -5.89 42.72 -27.04
CA LEU A 10 -6.37 41.41 -26.58
C LEU A 10 -5.31 40.81 -25.64
N ALA A 11 -5.64 40.72 -24.37
CA ALA A 11 -4.85 39.96 -23.42
C ALA A 11 -5.12 38.45 -23.65
N ALA A 12 -4.16 37.76 -24.24
CA ALA A 12 -4.16 36.32 -24.35
C ALA A 12 -3.89 35.72 -22.97
N LEU A 13 -4.93 35.18 -22.34
CA LEU A 13 -4.79 34.33 -21.15
C LEU A 13 -4.09 33.01 -21.57
N LEU A 14 -2.80 32.89 -21.26
CA LEU A 14 -2.12 31.59 -21.27
C LEU A 14 -2.67 30.75 -20.11
N LEU A 15 -3.56 29.82 -20.41
CA LEU A 15 -3.89 28.70 -19.53
C LEU A 15 -2.66 27.78 -19.43
N LEU A 16 -1.81 28.03 -18.43
CA LEU A 16 -0.83 27.06 -17.98
C LEU A 16 -1.58 25.86 -17.40
N GLY A 17 -1.75 24.84 -18.22
CA GLY A 17 -2.20 23.54 -17.77
C GLY A 17 -1.18 22.97 -16.78
N LEU A 18 -1.48 23.05 -15.48
CA LEU A 18 -0.79 22.32 -14.43
C LEU A 18 -1.04 20.83 -14.67
N THR A 19 -0.14 20.18 -15.43
CA THR A 19 -0.04 18.72 -15.41
C THR A 19 0.45 18.35 -14.02
N ALA A 20 -0.47 17.87 -13.15
CA ALA A 20 -0.09 17.26 -11.89
C ALA A 20 0.89 16.10 -12.19
N PRO A 21 2.04 16.00 -11.49
CA PRO A 21 2.94 14.88 -11.69
C PRO A 21 2.20 13.60 -11.38
N ALA A 22 2.24 12.66 -12.33
CA ALA A 22 1.74 11.29 -12.13
C ALA A 22 2.53 10.68 -10.97
N GLY A 23 1.91 10.52 -9.79
CA GLY A 23 2.55 9.99 -8.59
C GLY A 23 2.27 10.76 -7.30
N ALA A 24 1.36 11.73 -7.31
CA ALA A 24 0.94 12.36 -6.05
C ALA A 24 0.32 11.27 -5.16
N GLN A 25 1.03 10.94 -4.07
CA GLN A 25 0.47 10.08 -3.02
C GLN A 25 -0.82 10.71 -2.52
N ASP A 26 -1.87 9.93 -2.39
CA ASP A 26 -3.09 10.40 -1.77
C ASP A 26 -2.77 10.88 -0.36
N LYS A 27 -2.91 12.17 -0.12
CA LYS A 27 -2.82 12.73 1.22
C LYS A 27 -4.05 12.35 2.02
N GLY A 28 -3.92 12.30 3.34
CA GLY A 28 -5.05 12.17 4.23
C GLY A 28 -5.73 13.53 4.47
N SER A 29 -6.62 13.58 5.42
CA SER A 29 -7.32 14.80 5.81
C SER A 29 -7.35 14.95 7.33
N VAL A 30 -6.98 16.13 7.83
CA VAL A 30 -7.13 16.45 9.26
C VAL A 30 -8.61 16.46 9.67
N ASN A 31 -9.49 16.83 8.74
CA ASN A 31 -10.94 16.88 8.91
C ASN A 31 -11.64 16.03 7.84
N PRO A 32 -11.62 14.69 7.98
CA PRO A 32 -12.25 13.82 7.01
C PRO A 32 -13.77 14.04 7.02
N ARG A 33 -14.35 14.18 5.82
CA ARG A 33 -15.82 14.27 5.69
C ARG A 33 -16.41 12.87 5.73
N PRO A 34 -17.52 12.65 6.46
CA PRO A 34 -18.26 11.41 6.41
C PRO A 34 -18.68 11.08 4.98
N LEU A 35 -18.64 9.79 4.65
CA LEU A 35 -19.15 9.32 3.36
C LEU A 35 -20.67 9.50 3.32
N PRO A 36 -21.26 9.92 2.18
CA PRO A 36 -22.70 10.03 2.04
C PRO A 36 -23.37 8.67 2.27
N PRO A 37 -24.61 8.61 2.81
CA PRO A 37 -25.34 7.36 2.95
C PRO A 37 -25.47 6.60 1.63
N LEU A 38 -25.46 5.26 1.70
CA LEU A 38 -25.78 4.42 0.54
C LEU A 38 -27.29 4.42 0.33
N ALA A 39 -27.72 4.50 -0.92
CA ALA A 39 -29.14 4.47 -1.27
C ALA A 39 -29.76 3.10 -0.89
N ASP A 40 -29.07 2.01 -1.18
CA ASP A 40 -29.45 0.65 -0.82
C ASP A 40 -28.19 -0.18 -0.49
N PRO A 41 -27.85 -0.29 0.81
CA PRO A 41 -26.70 -1.10 1.22
C PRO A 41 -26.90 -2.61 1.02
N ASP A 42 -28.15 -3.10 0.94
CA ASP A 42 -28.46 -4.50 0.80
C ASP A 42 -28.63 -4.95 -0.67
N ALA A 43 -28.64 -4.02 -1.62
CA ALA A 43 -28.73 -4.35 -3.03
C ALA A 43 -27.59 -5.28 -3.48
N PRO A 44 -27.87 -6.35 -4.22
CA PRO A 44 -26.84 -7.28 -4.73
C PRO A 44 -25.78 -6.60 -5.60
N SER A 45 -26.11 -5.48 -6.23
CA SER A 45 -25.20 -4.69 -7.08
C SER A 45 -24.33 -3.71 -6.32
N THR A 46 -24.58 -3.48 -5.01
CA THR A 46 -23.79 -2.54 -4.21
C THR A 46 -22.34 -3.00 -4.15
N PRO A 47 -21.38 -2.14 -4.53
CA PRO A 47 -19.96 -2.50 -4.48
C PRO A 47 -19.52 -2.83 -3.06
N ALA A 48 -18.85 -3.97 -2.89
CA ALA A 48 -18.36 -4.41 -1.57
C ALA A 48 -17.44 -3.37 -0.91
N LYS A 49 -16.64 -2.65 -1.68
CA LYS A 49 -15.79 -1.56 -1.18
C LYS A 49 -16.58 -0.44 -0.49
N GLU A 50 -17.80 -0.17 -0.94
CA GLU A 50 -18.67 0.85 -0.35
C GLU A 50 -19.21 0.40 1.02
N LEU A 51 -19.36 -0.88 1.22
CA LEU A 51 -19.80 -1.47 2.49
C LEU A 51 -18.64 -1.52 3.48
N PHE A 52 -17.52 -2.14 3.09
CA PHE A 52 -16.34 -2.28 3.96
C PHE A 52 -15.70 -0.93 4.32
N GLY A 53 -15.64 0.02 3.39
CA GLY A 53 -15.08 1.35 3.63
C GLY A 53 -15.89 2.21 4.62
N ARG A 54 -17.08 1.79 5.01
CA ARG A 54 -17.92 2.45 6.03
C ARG A 54 -17.87 1.78 7.40
N ALA A 55 -17.22 0.61 7.50
CA ALA A 55 -17.01 -0.05 8.78
C ALA A 55 -16.00 0.74 9.62
N ALA A 56 -16.44 1.37 10.69
CA ALA A 56 -15.61 2.19 11.55
C ALA A 56 -14.87 1.37 12.63
N THR A 57 -15.39 0.18 12.96
CA THR A 57 -14.92 -0.69 14.03
C THR A 57 -14.75 -2.13 13.53
N PRO A 58 -13.90 -2.94 14.19
CA PRO A 58 -13.73 -4.35 13.82
C PRO A 58 -15.01 -5.16 14.08
N ALA A 59 -15.14 -6.29 13.40
CA ALA A 59 -16.13 -7.29 13.75
C ALA A 59 -15.66 -7.99 15.03
N PRO A 60 -16.53 -8.15 16.05
CA PRO A 60 -16.17 -8.84 17.28
C PRO A 60 -15.91 -10.34 17.05
N GLY A 61 -15.34 -11.00 18.06
CA GLY A 61 -15.05 -12.44 18.06
C GLY A 61 -13.57 -12.75 17.81
N PRO A 62 -13.23 -14.03 17.68
CA PRO A 62 -11.86 -14.46 17.40
C PRO A 62 -11.32 -13.88 16.09
N ALA A 63 -10.02 -13.61 16.06
CA ALA A 63 -9.35 -13.18 14.86
C ALA A 63 -9.33 -14.30 13.81
N HIS A 64 -9.96 -14.07 12.68
CA HIS A 64 -10.01 -15.06 11.60
C HIS A 64 -10.06 -14.39 10.23
N PRO A 65 -9.06 -14.62 9.35
CA PRO A 65 -9.07 -14.19 7.97
C PRO A 65 -9.90 -15.15 7.10
N TYR A 66 -10.71 -14.59 6.18
CA TYR A 66 -11.57 -15.34 5.27
C TYR A 66 -11.25 -15.01 3.83
N GLY A 67 -10.89 -15.99 3.01
CA GLY A 67 -10.62 -15.83 1.59
C GLY A 67 -9.16 -15.56 1.26
N SER A 68 -8.89 -14.69 0.31
CA SER A 68 -7.54 -14.37 -0.15
C SER A 68 -7.22 -12.87 0.02
N TYR A 69 -5.95 -12.51 -0.07
CA TYR A 69 -5.46 -11.13 0.12
C TYR A 69 -6.18 -10.07 -0.73
N ALA A 70 -6.72 -10.45 -1.88
CA ALA A 70 -7.45 -9.58 -2.81
C ALA A 70 -8.96 -9.87 -2.92
N LYS A 71 -9.45 -10.91 -2.22
CA LYS A 71 -10.87 -11.29 -2.16
C LYS A 71 -11.16 -11.92 -0.80
N GLY A 72 -11.24 -11.09 0.21
CA GLY A 72 -11.40 -11.57 1.58
C GLY A 72 -11.90 -10.51 2.54
N CYS A 73 -11.92 -10.87 3.80
CA CYS A 73 -12.24 -10.04 4.94
C CYS A 73 -11.69 -10.73 6.22
N PHE A 74 -11.83 -10.11 7.38
CA PHE A 74 -11.46 -10.75 8.64
C PHE A 74 -12.33 -10.25 9.82
N SER A 75 -12.46 -11.08 10.84
CA SER A 75 -13.04 -10.76 12.14
C SER A 75 -11.95 -10.60 13.20
N GLY A 76 -12.30 -10.09 14.38
CA GLY A 76 -11.37 -9.97 15.51
C GLY A 76 -10.16 -9.10 15.22
N GLY A 77 -10.35 -8.03 14.44
CA GLY A 77 -9.29 -7.11 14.08
C GLY A 77 -8.83 -6.27 15.26
N GLU A 78 -7.52 -6.01 15.32
CA GLU A 78 -6.90 -5.09 16.27
C GLU A 78 -6.28 -3.90 15.54
N ALA A 79 -6.33 -2.73 16.18
CA ALA A 79 -5.65 -1.56 15.68
C ALA A 79 -4.19 -1.56 16.15
N LEU A 80 -3.25 -1.36 15.24
CA LEU A 80 -1.89 -1.00 15.64
C LEU A 80 -1.96 0.33 16.43
N PRO A 81 -1.40 0.41 17.64
CA PRO A 81 -1.33 1.67 18.38
C PRO A 81 -0.72 2.77 17.50
N VAL A 82 -1.34 3.95 17.52
CA VAL A 82 -0.93 5.08 16.65
C VAL A 82 0.55 5.43 16.82
N ASP A 83 1.06 5.23 18.04
CA ASP A 83 2.42 5.50 18.44
C ASP A 83 3.03 4.34 19.22
N GLY A 84 4.24 3.99 18.89
CA GLY A 84 5.12 3.14 19.68
C GLY A 84 6.50 3.76 19.86
N ALA A 85 7.38 3.08 20.58
CA ALA A 85 8.75 3.56 20.79
C ALA A 85 9.53 3.69 19.46
N THR A 86 9.22 2.81 18.50
CA THR A 86 9.94 2.70 17.22
C THR A 86 9.01 2.64 16.02
N TRP A 87 7.78 3.11 16.14
CA TRP A 87 6.87 3.29 15.00
C TRP A 87 5.92 4.45 15.22
N GLN A 88 5.39 4.96 14.11
CA GLN A 88 4.27 5.90 14.06
C GLN A 88 3.38 5.55 12.88
N VAL A 89 2.05 5.50 13.10
CA VAL A 89 1.07 5.25 12.04
C VAL A 89 0.82 6.52 11.25
N MET A 90 0.77 6.41 9.93
CA MET A 90 0.51 7.51 9.00
C MET A 90 -0.93 7.46 8.48
N ARG A 91 -1.45 8.59 7.97
CA ARG A 91 -2.77 8.69 7.33
C ARG A 91 -3.93 8.22 8.23
N LEU A 92 -3.97 8.69 9.48
CA LEU A 92 -4.97 8.30 10.48
C LEU A 92 -6.42 8.48 10.01
N SER A 93 -6.65 9.49 9.13
CA SER A 93 -7.97 9.77 8.55
C SER A 93 -8.54 8.63 7.70
N ARG A 94 -7.67 7.72 7.23
CA ARG A 94 -8.08 6.57 6.41
C ARG A 94 -8.65 5.43 7.24
N ASN A 95 -8.41 5.41 8.55
CA ASN A 95 -8.76 4.31 9.45
C ASN A 95 -8.28 2.94 8.93
N ARG A 96 -7.00 2.88 8.51
CA ARG A 96 -6.39 1.69 7.88
C ARG A 96 -5.21 1.13 8.66
N MET A 97 -5.23 1.28 9.99
CA MET A 97 -4.23 0.76 10.92
C MET A 97 -4.62 -0.60 11.52
N TRP A 98 -5.53 -1.32 10.90
CA TRP A 98 -6.10 -2.56 11.45
C TRP A 98 -5.44 -3.79 10.85
N GLY A 99 -5.32 -4.85 11.66
CA GLY A 99 -4.83 -6.14 11.22
C GLY A 99 -5.37 -7.26 12.12
N THR A 100 -5.03 -8.50 11.80
CA THR A 100 -5.14 -9.57 12.79
C THR A 100 -4.13 -9.30 13.90
N PRO A 101 -4.32 -9.81 15.15
CA PRO A 101 -3.31 -9.72 16.22
C PRO A 101 -1.93 -10.18 15.74
N HIS A 102 -1.90 -11.23 14.92
CA HIS A 102 -0.67 -11.74 14.32
C HIS A 102 0.10 -10.68 13.50
N LEU A 103 -0.59 -9.85 12.70
CA LEU A 103 0.03 -8.76 11.94
C LEU A 103 0.46 -7.61 12.87
N VAL A 104 -0.38 -7.24 13.84
CA VAL A 104 -0.06 -6.16 14.79
C VAL A 104 1.20 -6.49 15.58
N ASP A 105 1.24 -7.67 16.20
CA ASP A 105 2.40 -8.18 16.93
C ASP A 105 3.66 -8.24 16.04
N PHE A 106 3.49 -8.68 14.79
CA PHE A 106 4.59 -8.73 13.82
C PHE A 106 5.18 -7.34 13.57
N ILE A 107 4.34 -6.32 13.32
CA ILE A 107 4.80 -4.94 13.07
C ILE A 107 5.51 -4.37 14.30
N GLU A 108 4.98 -4.59 15.49
CA GLU A 108 5.63 -4.15 16.74
C GLU A 108 7.00 -4.79 16.93
N ARG A 109 7.12 -6.11 16.74
CA ARG A 109 8.40 -6.81 16.80
C ARG A 109 9.40 -6.37 15.73
N LEU A 110 8.93 -6.12 14.50
CA LEU A 110 9.76 -5.61 13.41
C LEU A 110 10.27 -4.21 13.75
N ALA A 111 9.39 -3.33 14.23
CA ALA A 111 9.72 -1.97 14.62
C ALA A 111 10.79 -1.95 15.74
N ALA A 112 10.67 -2.83 16.75
CA ALA A 112 11.65 -2.97 17.82
C ALA A 112 13.04 -3.47 17.33
N LYS A 113 13.08 -4.20 16.20
CA LYS A 113 14.32 -4.67 15.57
C LYS A 113 14.96 -3.64 14.63
N ALA A 114 14.18 -2.71 14.08
CA ALA A 114 14.63 -1.75 13.06
C ALA A 114 15.88 -0.92 13.50
N PRO A 115 15.99 -0.41 14.74
CA PRO A 115 17.17 0.31 15.18
C PRO A 115 18.47 -0.50 15.12
N LYS A 116 18.40 -1.84 15.26
CA LYS A 116 19.59 -2.71 15.20
C LYS A 116 20.24 -2.77 13.80
N VAL A 117 19.49 -2.39 12.78
CA VAL A 117 19.98 -2.31 11.39
C VAL A 117 20.18 -0.86 10.92
N GLY A 118 20.15 0.11 11.86
CA GLY A 118 20.39 1.53 11.58
C GLY A 118 19.15 2.28 11.11
N TRP A 119 17.95 1.69 11.23
CA TRP A 119 16.69 2.33 10.87
C TRP A 119 16.01 2.93 12.11
N THR A 120 15.73 4.23 12.11
CA THR A 120 15.28 4.96 13.32
C THR A 120 13.93 4.49 13.88
N GLY A 121 13.09 3.91 13.05
CA GLY A 121 11.75 3.42 13.36
C GLY A 121 10.88 3.38 12.12
N LEU A 122 9.71 2.74 12.22
CA LEU A 122 8.82 2.54 11.09
C LEU A 122 7.78 3.66 10.99
N LEU A 123 7.60 4.23 9.80
CA LEU A 123 6.38 4.93 9.44
C LEU A 123 5.45 3.91 8.78
N VAL A 124 4.41 3.50 9.52
CA VAL A 124 3.46 2.49 9.05
C VAL A 124 2.33 3.18 8.29
N GLY A 125 2.20 2.83 7.02
CA GLY A 125 1.16 3.32 6.13
C GLY A 125 -0.15 2.55 6.27
N ASP A 126 -0.77 2.22 5.12
CA ASP A 126 -1.99 1.45 5.14
C ASP A 126 -1.71 -0.03 5.52
N MET A 127 -2.43 -0.54 6.50
CA MET A 127 -2.59 -1.95 6.81
C MET A 127 -3.93 -2.41 6.23
N SER A 128 -4.90 -2.72 7.04
CA SER A 128 -6.25 -3.05 6.60
C SER A 128 -7.28 -2.09 7.18
N GLN A 129 -8.50 -2.14 6.63
CA GLN A 129 -9.69 -1.54 7.24
C GLN A 129 -10.13 -2.38 8.44
N PRO A 130 -10.98 -1.86 9.36
CA PRO A 130 -11.36 -2.57 10.59
C PRO A 130 -11.88 -4.01 10.40
N ARG A 131 -12.52 -4.28 9.27
CA ARG A 131 -13.10 -5.59 8.91
C ARG A 131 -12.47 -6.18 7.65
N GLY A 132 -11.38 -5.60 7.17
CA GLY A 132 -10.79 -5.95 5.88
C GLY A 132 -11.68 -5.59 4.70
N GLY A 133 -11.73 -6.48 3.74
CA GLY A 133 -12.51 -6.29 2.52
C GLY A 133 -11.91 -5.27 1.53
N PRO A 134 -12.53 -5.11 0.36
CA PRO A 134 -12.06 -4.17 -0.65
C PRO A 134 -12.10 -2.73 -0.14
N MET A 135 -11.05 -1.97 -0.41
CA MET A 135 -10.94 -0.55 -0.03
C MET A 135 -11.62 0.36 -1.06
N LEU A 136 -12.11 1.51 -0.61
CA LEU A 136 -12.70 2.53 -1.49
C LEU A 136 -11.71 3.02 -2.55
N THR A 137 -10.46 3.22 -2.14
CA THR A 137 -9.38 3.72 -2.98
C THR A 137 -8.08 2.98 -2.68
N GLY A 138 -7.16 2.96 -3.64
CA GLY A 138 -5.81 2.41 -3.46
C GLY A 138 -5.78 0.91 -3.71
N HIS A 139 -5.40 0.17 -2.71
CA HIS A 139 -4.95 -1.21 -2.73
C HIS A 139 -5.91 -2.24 -3.34
N ALA A 140 -5.35 -3.17 -4.12
CA ALA A 140 -6.07 -4.35 -4.59
C ALA A 140 -6.09 -5.50 -3.56
N SER A 141 -5.20 -5.45 -2.55
CA SER A 141 -5.09 -6.39 -1.44
C SER A 141 -5.38 -5.71 -0.10
N HIS A 142 -4.74 -6.10 0.99
CA HIS A 142 -4.99 -5.62 2.35
C HIS A 142 -6.38 -6.02 2.91
N GLN A 143 -6.95 -7.11 2.39
CA GLN A 143 -8.32 -7.48 2.75
C GLN A 143 -8.40 -8.49 3.90
N LEU A 144 -7.30 -9.18 4.22
CA LEU A 144 -7.26 -10.24 5.24
C LEU A 144 -6.72 -9.79 6.61
N GLY A 145 -6.24 -8.54 6.74
CA GLY A 145 -5.52 -8.11 7.94
C GLY A 145 -4.14 -8.75 8.09
N LEU A 146 -3.50 -9.14 6.96
CA LEU A 146 -2.19 -9.79 6.89
C LEU A 146 -1.19 -9.02 6.01
N ASP A 147 -1.58 -7.87 5.47
CA ASP A 147 -0.76 -6.99 4.64
C ASP A 147 -0.49 -5.66 5.37
N ALA A 148 0.70 -5.11 5.21
CA ALA A 148 1.08 -3.79 5.73
C ALA A 148 2.05 -3.07 4.80
N ASP A 149 1.84 -1.77 4.61
CA ASP A 149 2.77 -0.89 3.92
C ASP A 149 3.67 -0.17 4.93
N VAL A 150 4.96 -0.26 4.74
CA VAL A 150 5.95 0.48 5.53
C VAL A 150 6.68 1.46 4.62
N TRP A 151 6.65 2.74 5.00
CA TRP A 151 7.31 3.78 4.21
C TRP A 151 8.84 3.62 4.23
N LEU A 152 9.45 3.91 3.10
CA LEU A 152 10.90 3.97 2.96
C LEU A 152 11.48 5.32 3.44
N THR A 153 10.68 6.15 4.06
CA THR A 153 11.09 7.37 4.75
C THR A 153 11.38 7.02 6.21
N PRO A 154 12.59 7.30 6.73
CA PRO A 154 12.90 7.06 8.13
C PRO A 154 11.98 7.83 9.07
N MET A 155 11.60 7.21 10.19
CA MET A 155 10.81 7.86 11.22
C MET A 155 11.60 9.03 11.83
N PRO A 156 11.01 10.25 11.95
CA PRO A 156 11.66 11.37 12.60
C PRO A 156 11.85 11.12 14.11
N SER A 157 12.76 11.87 14.73
CA SER A 157 13.04 11.76 16.18
C SER A 157 11.94 12.33 17.07
N HIS A 158 11.00 13.09 16.50
CA HIS A 158 9.85 13.65 17.22
C HIS A 158 8.58 12.86 16.92
N ARG A 159 7.61 12.96 17.81
CA ARG A 159 6.26 12.47 17.57
C ARG A 159 5.55 13.41 16.61
N MET A 160 5.14 12.87 15.47
CA MET A 160 4.43 13.63 14.45
C MET A 160 3.02 14.02 14.94
N SER A 161 2.65 15.25 14.70
CA SER A 161 1.28 15.74 14.89
C SER A 161 0.31 15.05 13.92
N ARG A 162 -0.99 15.15 14.18
CA ARG A 162 -2.02 14.64 13.26
C ARG A 162 -1.88 15.25 11.86
N ALA A 163 -1.63 16.56 11.76
CA ALA A 163 -1.45 17.23 10.46
C ALA A 163 -0.24 16.68 9.71
N GLU A 164 0.91 16.54 10.37
CA GLU A 164 2.10 15.96 9.74
C GLU A 164 1.84 14.56 9.20
N ARG A 165 1.12 13.71 9.95
CA ARG A 165 0.79 12.34 9.50
C ARG A 165 -0.13 12.33 8.27
N GLU A 166 -0.98 13.33 8.12
CA GLU A 166 -1.88 13.44 6.96
C GLU A 166 -1.20 14.06 5.74
N GLU A 167 -0.27 14.98 5.92
CA GLU A 167 0.26 15.84 4.86
C GLU A 167 1.67 15.47 4.39
N THR A 168 2.52 14.87 5.27
CA THR A 168 3.86 14.44 4.88
C THR A 168 3.82 13.47 3.72
N SER A 169 4.57 13.73 2.66
CA SER A 169 4.75 12.78 1.56
C SER A 169 5.90 11.83 1.89
N ALA A 170 5.71 10.53 1.65
CA ALA A 170 6.81 9.58 1.73
C ALA A 170 7.83 9.86 0.61
N THR A 171 9.10 9.58 0.89
CA THR A 171 10.20 9.84 -0.04
C THR A 171 10.17 8.82 -1.18
N ASP A 172 10.15 9.30 -2.42
CA ASP A 172 10.30 8.44 -3.60
C ASP A 172 11.74 7.94 -3.71
N MET A 173 11.93 6.64 -3.76
CA MET A 173 13.23 5.99 -3.85
C MET A 173 13.71 5.80 -5.29
N VAL A 174 12.86 6.07 -6.27
CA VAL A 174 13.10 5.73 -7.68
C VAL A 174 13.35 6.98 -8.51
N ARG A 175 14.36 6.94 -9.38
CA ARG A 175 14.64 8.02 -10.32
C ARG A 175 13.47 8.24 -11.29
N GLY A 176 13.37 9.46 -11.82
CA GLY A 176 12.31 9.81 -12.77
C GLY A 176 12.31 8.99 -14.07
N ASP A 177 13.48 8.43 -14.48
CA ASP A 177 13.59 7.50 -15.62
C ASP A 177 13.11 6.07 -15.31
N ARG A 178 12.81 5.76 -14.05
CA ARG A 178 12.37 4.46 -13.52
C ARG A 178 13.37 3.31 -13.69
N LEU A 179 14.62 3.60 -14.07
CA LEU A 179 15.61 2.57 -14.38
C LEU A 179 16.44 2.14 -13.17
N ASP A 180 16.49 2.94 -12.12
CA ASP A 180 17.22 2.65 -10.88
C ASP A 180 16.69 3.47 -9.71
N ILE A 181 17.22 3.21 -8.51
CA ILE A 181 17.00 4.01 -7.32
C ILE A 181 17.66 5.38 -7.47
N ASP A 182 17.17 6.36 -6.71
CA ASP A 182 17.83 7.66 -6.57
C ASP A 182 18.89 7.58 -5.47
N PRO A 183 20.19 7.66 -5.82
CA PRO A 183 21.27 7.52 -4.85
C PRO A 183 21.35 8.68 -3.83
N ARG A 184 20.57 9.75 -4.03
CA ARG A 184 20.50 10.88 -3.08
C ARG A 184 19.64 10.54 -1.86
N VAL A 185 18.73 9.57 -1.98
CA VAL A 185 17.78 9.19 -0.92
C VAL A 185 17.89 7.72 -0.51
N TRP A 186 18.33 6.83 -1.41
CA TRP A 186 18.56 5.43 -1.11
C TRP A 186 19.87 5.26 -0.31
N THR A 187 19.79 4.57 0.81
CA THR A 187 20.94 4.30 1.69
C THR A 187 21.07 2.82 2.01
N PRO A 188 22.21 2.34 2.51
CA PRO A 188 22.38 0.94 2.94
C PRO A 188 21.36 0.49 4.00
N GLU A 189 20.80 1.42 4.79
CA GLU A 189 19.79 1.13 5.80
C GLU A 189 18.49 0.63 5.18
N HIS A 190 18.11 1.13 4.00
CA HIS A 190 16.95 0.64 3.25
C HIS A 190 17.09 -0.85 2.90
N LEU A 191 18.26 -1.24 2.37
CA LEU A 191 18.54 -2.65 2.10
C LEU A 191 18.48 -3.48 3.38
N ARG A 192 19.11 -3.01 4.46
CA ARG A 192 19.16 -3.74 5.73
C ARG A 192 17.77 -3.92 6.35
N LEU A 193 16.91 -2.90 6.27
CA LEU A 193 15.53 -2.97 6.74
C LEU A 193 14.70 -3.99 5.94
N ILE A 194 14.75 -3.92 4.60
CA ILE A 194 14.00 -4.85 3.74
C ILE A 194 14.51 -6.29 3.95
N ARG A 195 15.83 -6.49 4.05
CA ARG A 195 16.43 -7.80 4.37
C ARG A 195 15.97 -8.32 5.73
N LEU A 196 16.03 -7.49 6.77
CA LEU A 196 15.53 -7.83 8.11
C LEU A 196 14.09 -8.31 8.06
N THR A 197 13.24 -7.60 7.31
CA THR A 197 11.83 -7.94 7.13
C THR A 197 11.68 -9.27 6.38
N ALA A 198 12.37 -9.45 5.27
CA ALA A 198 12.29 -10.67 4.45
C ALA A 198 12.76 -11.93 5.19
N GLN A 199 13.69 -11.78 6.12
CA GLN A 199 14.22 -12.88 6.94
C GLN A 199 13.27 -13.32 8.07
N GLN A 200 12.18 -12.58 8.34
CA GLN A 200 11.21 -13.04 9.33
C GLN A 200 10.43 -14.24 8.75
N PRO A 201 10.21 -15.31 9.54
CA PRO A 201 9.56 -16.54 9.06
C PRO A 201 8.12 -16.31 8.61
N GLU A 202 7.39 -15.43 9.29
CA GLU A 202 5.99 -15.11 9.00
C GLU A 202 5.79 -14.41 7.65
N VAL A 203 6.84 -13.79 7.11
CA VAL A 203 6.76 -13.06 5.85
C VAL A 203 6.73 -14.03 4.67
N ALA A 204 5.59 -14.09 3.99
CA ALA A 204 5.43 -14.84 2.74
C ALA A 204 6.00 -14.05 1.55
N ARG A 205 5.83 -12.72 1.51
CA ARG A 205 6.25 -11.90 0.39
C ARG A 205 6.44 -10.43 0.78
N ILE A 206 7.32 -9.77 0.04
CA ILE A 206 7.49 -8.32 0.08
C ILE A 206 7.38 -7.80 -1.35
N PHE A 207 6.56 -6.75 -1.56
CA PHE A 207 6.49 -6.09 -2.85
C PHE A 207 7.21 -4.74 -2.79
N VAL A 208 8.03 -4.49 -3.83
CA VAL A 208 8.81 -3.25 -4.01
C VAL A 208 8.76 -2.82 -5.46
N ASN A 209 9.11 -1.58 -5.77
CA ASN A 209 9.34 -1.17 -7.15
C ASN A 209 10.50 -1.97 -7.79
N ALA A 210 10.44 -2.19 -9.09
CA ALA A 210 11.48 -2.94 -9.81
C ALA A 210 12.87 -2.32 -9.68
N ALA A 211 12.98 -0.99 -9.65
CA ALA A 211 14.25 -0.29 -9.43
C ALA A 211 14.82 -0.58 -8.03
N ILE A 212 13.96 -0.65 -7.01
CA ILE A 212 14.35 -1.07 -5.65
C ILE A 212 14.82 -2.52 -5.66
N LYS A 213 14.06 -3.44 -6.30
CA LYS A 213 14.50 -4.83 -6.44
C LYS A 213 15.87 -4.94 -7.12
N LYS A 214 16.12 -4.13 -8.15
CA LYS A 214 17.42 -4.08 -8.86
C LYS A 214 18.55 -3.65 -7.92
N ALA A 215 18.33 -2.61 -7.11
CA ALA A 215 19.30 -2.18 -6.12
C ALA A 215 19.58 -3.27 -5.08
N LEU A 216 18.52 -3.91 -4.55
CA LEU A 216 18.67 -5.03 -3.62
C LEU A 216 19.45 -6.19 -4.23
N CYS A 217 19.21 -6.53 -5.51
CA CYS A 217 19.96 -7.57 -6.22
C CYS A 217 21.44 -7.24 -6.37
N ARG A 218 21.77 -5.98 -6.64
CA ARG A 218 23.13 -5.48 -6.80
C ARG A 218 23.90 -5.46 -5.47
N GLU A 219 23.21 -5.13 -4.38
CA GLU A 219 23.81 -4.79 -3.09
C GLU A 219 23.72 -5.92 -2.04
N ALA A 220 23.01 -7.02 -2.34
CA ALA A 220 22.71 -8.10 -1.37
C ALA A 220 23.93 -8.85 -0.83
N GLY A 221 25.05 -8.84 -1.55
CA GLY A 221 26.21 -9.67 -1.21
C GLY A 221 25.99 -11.17 -1.47
N GLY A 222 26.67 -12.02 -0.73
CA GLY A 222 26.66 -13.48 -0.91
C GLY A 222 25.38 -14.17 -0.40
N ASP A 223 24.79 -13.70 0.70
CA ASP A 223 23.52 -14.24 1.22
C ASP A 223 22.35 -13.62 0.47
N ARG A 224 21.76 -14.38 -0.44
CA ARG A 224 20.69 -13.93 -1.36
C ARG A 224 19.36 -14.66 -1.16
N GLY A 225 19.28 -15.65 -0.28
CA GLY A 225 18.09 -16.48 -0.09
C GLY A 225 16.83 -15.66 0.24
N TRP A 226 16.96 -14.59 1.03
CA TRP A 226 15.87 -13.69 1.40
C TRP A 226 15.25 -12.93 0.21
N LEU A 227 16.01 -12.73 -0.87
CA LEU A 227 15.52 -12.05 -2.09
C LEU A 227 14.41 -12.81 -2.80
N THR A 228 14.28 -14.12 -2.59
CA THR A 228 13.17 -14.92 -3.12
C THR A 228 11.81 -14.36 -2.69
N LYS A 229 11.70 -13.85 -1.47
CA LYS A 229 10.46 -13.24 -0.96
C LYS A 229 10.20 -11.84 -1.51
N VAL A 230 11.21 -11.14 -2.01
CA VAL A 230 11.08 -9.75 -2.48
C VAL A 230 10.76 -9.71 -3.97
N ARG A 231 9.57 -9.24 -4.32
CA ARG A 231 9.05 -9.29 -5.69
C ARG A 231 8.77 -7.90 -6.24
N PRO A 232 9.11 -7.64 -7.51
CA PRO A 232 8.77 -6.37 -8.13
C PRO A 232 7.26 -6.24 -8.34
N MET A 233 6.75 -5.01 -8.13
CA MET A 233 5.35 -4.65 -8.33
C MET A 233 5.25 -3.20 -8.80
N TYR A 234 4.25 -2.89 -9.63
CA TYR A 234 3.94 -1.51 -10.03
C TYR A 234 3.67 -0.63 -8.81
N GLY A 235 4.06 0.63 -8.90
CA GLY A 235 4.10 1.52 -7.74
C GLY A 235 5.20 1.08 -6.76
N HIS A 236 4.94 1.11 -5.46
CA HIS A 236 5.86 0.66 -4.41
C HIS A 236 7.25 1.34 -4.48
N ASN A 237 7.27 2.60 -4.91
CA ASN A 237 8.49 3.38 -5.07
C ASN A 237 8.87 4.18 -3.81
N TYR A 238 7.94 4.34 -2.86
CA TYR A 238 8.12 5.10 -1.61
C TYR A 238 7.79 4.28 -0.34
N HIS A 239 7.28 3.06 -0.51
CA HIS A 239 7.03 2.09 0.55
C HIS A 239 7.33 0.68 0.05
N TYR A 240 7.53 -0.24 0.96
CA TYR A 240 7.48 -1.65 0.67
C TYR A 240 6.25 -2.27 1.34
N HIS A 241 5.62 -3.19 0.63
CA HIS A 241 4.43 -3.87 1.09
C HIS A 241 4.81 -5.24 1.64
N ILE A 242 4.49 -5.49 2.88
CA ILE A 242 4.69 -6.75 3.59
C ILE A 242 3.42 -7.59 3.47
N ARG A 243 3.60 -8.86 3.16
CA ARG A 243 2.55 -9.87 3.21
C ARG A 243 2.96 -11.00 4.13
N LEU A 244 2.19 -11.24 5.18
CA LEU A 244 2.36 -12.41 6.03
C LEU A 244 1.67 -13.62 5.42
N ALA A 245 2.15 -14.82 5.74
CA ALA A 245 1.44 -16.07 5.46
C ALA A 245 0.15 -16.15 6.28
N CYS A 246 -0.79 -16.95 5.81
CA CYS A 246 -1.96 -17.32 6.62
C CYS A 246 -1.49 -17.94 7.93
N PRO A 247 -2.10 -17.60 9.07
CA PRO A 247 -1.78 -18.25 10.34
C PRO A 247 -2.09 -19.76 10.29
N ASP A 248 -1.29 -20.56 10.99
CA ASP A 248 -1.53 -22.00 11.11
C ASP A 248 -2.95 -22.26 11.67
N GLY A 249 -3.65 -23.20 11.06
CA GLY A 249 -5.01 -23.57 11.47
C GLY A 249 -6.12 -22.63 10.93
N ALA A 250 -5.81 -21.56 10.22
CA ALA A 250 -6.80 -20.69 9.59
C ALA A 250 -7.29 -21.28 8.25
N GLY A 251 -8.09 -22.37 8.32
CA GLY A 251 -8.49 -23.14 7.14
C GLY A 251 -9.28 -22.40 6.05
N GLU A 252 -9.84 -21.23 6.35
CA GLU A 252 -10.53 -20.38 5.37
C GLU A 252 -9.66 -19.25 4.81
N CYS A 253 -8.39 -19.16 5.23
CA CYS A 253 -7.39 -18.25 4.71
C CYS A 253 -6.66 -18.92 3.55
N GLY A 254 -6.67 -18.27 2.39
CA GLY A 254 -6.01 -18.77 1.20
C GLY A 254 -4.67 -18.08 0.94
N ASP A 255 -3.58 -18.78 1.18
CA ASP A 255 -2.25 -18.29 0.85
C ASP A 255 -2.05 -18.04 -0.65
N GLN A 256 -1.21 -17.10 -0.95
CA GLN A 256 -0.72 -16.93 -2.30
C GLN A 256 0.31 -18.04 -2.61
N ALA A 257 0.27 -18.61 -3.83
CA ALA A 257 1.27 -19.58 -4.26
C ALA A 257 2.70 -19.09 -3.97
N PRO A 258 3.62 -19.96 -3.54
CA PRO A 258 5.00 -19.58 -3.26
C PRO A 258 5.63 -18.80 -4.43
N PRO A 259 6.56 -17.86 -4.16
CA PRO A 259 7.29 -17.24 -5.26
C PRO A 259 8.09 -18.28 -6.04
N PRO A 260 8.36 -18.05 -7.34
CA PRO A 260 9.26 -18.92 -8.11
C PRO A 260 10.61 -19.09 -7.42
N ALA A 261 11.24 -20.23 -7.63
CA ALA A 261 12.56 -20.50 -7.08
C ALA A 261 13.62 -19.49 -7.56
N GLY A 262 14.66 -19.28 -6.74
CA GLY A 262 15.74 -18.34 -7.02
C GLY A 262 15.50 -16.95 -6.42
N ASP A 263 16.45 -16.07 -6.60
CA ASP A 263 16.45 -14.71 -6.01
C ASP A 263 15.60 -13.68 -6.80
N GLY A 264 15.10 -14.06 -7.97
CA GLY A 264 14.30 -13.19 -8.84
C GLY A 264 15.06 -11.99 -9.42
N CYS A 265 16.40 -12.09 -9.54
CA CYS A 265 17.27 -11.00 -10.02
C CYS A 265 17.66 -11.12 -11.50
N GLY A 266 17.28 -12.22 -12.14
CA GLY A 266 17.59 -12.51 -13.57
C GLY A 266 16.51 -11.98 -14.52
N GLU A 267 16.10 -12.83 -15.45
CA GLU A 267 15.14 -12.51 -16.53
C GLU A 267 13.81 -11.97 -16.02
N GLU A 268 13.33 -12.50 -14.88
CA GLU A 268 12.11 -12.01 -14.25
C GLU A 268 12.21 -10.51 -13.90
N LEU A 269 13.36 -10.07 -13.38
CA LEU A 269 13.59 -8.66 -13.10
C LEU A 269 13.79 -7.86 -14.40
N ALA A 270 14.52 -8.44 -15.38
CA ALA A 270 14.77 -7.77 -16.66
C ALA A 270 13.46 -7.41 -17.40
N TYR A 271 12.43 -8.24 -17.30
CA TYR A 271 11.10 -7.95 -17.87
C TYR A 271 10.56 -6.59 -17.42
N TRP A 272 10.78 -6.21 -16.18
CA TRP A 272 10.27 -4.94 -15.63
C TRP A 272 10.92 -3.69 -16.21
N PHE A 273 12.07 -3.84 -16.86
CA PHE A 273 12.79 -2.79 -17.56
C PHE A 273 12.64 -2.85 -19.09
N SER A 274 11.77 -3.72 -19.58
CA SER A 274 11.44 -3.79 -21.00
C SER A 274 10.61 -2.58 -21.44
N ASP A 275 10.66 -2.28 -22.75
CA ASP A 275 9.83 -1.24 -23.37
C ASP A 275 8.33 -1.46 -23.12
N ALA A 276 7.89 -2.69 -23.08
CA ALA A 276 6.49 -3.04 -22.81
C ALA A 276 6.02 -2.57 -21.43
N VAL A 277 6.92 -2.50 -20.45
CA VAL A 277 6.62 -2.09 -19.07
C VAL A 277 6.92 -0.60 -18.86
N LEU A 278 8.05 -0.10 -19.37
CA LEU A 278 8.46 1.29 -19.19
C LEU A 278 7.67 2.26 -20.07
N HIS A 279 7.37 1.84 -21.32
CA HIS A 279 6.71 2.63 -22.35
C HIS A 279 5.52 1.89 -22.97
N PRO A 280 4.50 1.50 -22.13
CA PRO A 280 3.39 0.69 -22.64
C PRO A 280 2.64 1.45 -23.73
N LYS A 281 2.45 0.81 -24.88
CA LYS A 281 1.62 1.36 -25.94
C LYS A 281 0.17 1.47 -25.45
N PRO A 282 -0.50 2.59 -25.68
CA PRO A 282 -1.91 2.71 -25.35
C PRO A 282 -2.70 1.62 -26.08
N PRO A 283 -3.70 1.01 -25.44
CA PRO A 283 -4.52 0.00 -26.10
C PRO A 283 -5.28 0.60 -27.28
N LYS A 284 -5.32 -0.11 -28.41
CA LYS A 284 -6.03 0.33 -29.64
C LYS A 284 -7.52 0.65 -29.36
N VAL A 285 -8.12 -0.08 -28.43
CA VAL A 285 -9.49 0.17 -27.95
C VAL A 285 -9.45 0.37 -26.45
N LYS A 286 -10.05 1.45 -25.98
CA LYS A 286 -10.14 1.73 -24.55
C LYS A 286 -10.90 0.60 -23.85
N PRO A 287 -10.30 -0.12 -22.89
CA PRO A 287 -10.96 -1.23 -22.22
C PRO A 287 -12.22 -0.72 -21.47
N LYS A 288 -13.29 -1.49 -21.54
CA LYS A 288 -14.47 -1.19 -20.73
C LYS A 288 -14.10 -1.27 -19.23
N PRO A 289 -14.57 -0.32 -18.40
CA PRO A 289 -14.37 -0.41 -16.96
C PRO A 289 -14.89 -1.77 -16.45
N ARG A 290 -14.07 -2.45 -15.63
CA ARG A 290 -14.55 -3.67 -14.97
C ARG A 290 -15.60 -3.28 -13.93
N PRO A 291 -16.73 -4.01 -13.85
CA PRO A 291 -17.71 -3.76 -12.80
C PRO A 291 -17.03 -3.93 -11.43
N PRO A 292 -17.38 -3.11 -10.44
CA PRO A 292 -16.81 -3.23 -9.11
C PRO A 292 -17.20 -4.58 -8.48
N MET A 293 -16.31 -5.11 -7.65
CA MET A 293 -16.56 -6.34 -6.88
C MET A 293 -17.76 -6.13 -5.96
N THR A 294 -18.71 -7.05 -5.99
CA THR A 294 -19.86 -7.09 -5.07
C THR A 294 -19.63 -8.15 -3.99
N MET A 295 -20.51 -8.20 -2.99
CA MET A 295 -20.45 -9.22 -1.92
C MET A 295 -20.57 -10.66 -2.44
N ALA A 296 -21.09 -10.88 -3.64
CA ALA A 296 -21.16 -12.20 -4.25
C ALA A 296 -19.79 -12.76 -4.65
N ALA A 297 -18.79 -11.90 -4.84
CA ALA A 297 -17.43 -12.30 -5.21
C ALA A 297 -16.52 -12.58 -4.01
N LEU A 298 -17.01 -12.33 -2.79
CA LEU A 298 -16.29 -12.55 -1.53
C LEU A 298 -16.76 -13.85 -0.85
N PRO A 299 -15.96 -14.44 0.07
CA PRO A 299 -16.41 -15.53 0.92
C PRO A 299 -17.73 -15.22 1.62
N ALA A 300 -18.59 -16.23 1.79
CA ALA A 300 -19.89 -16.06 2.44
C ALA A 300 -19.79 -15.48 3.86
N ALA A 301 -18.73 -15.86 4.60
CA ALA A 301 -18.42 -15.35 5.94
C ALA A 301 -18.29 -13.81 5.97
N CYS A 302 -17.87 -13.17 4.89
CA CYS A 302 -17.71 -11.72 4.83
C CYS A 302 -19.04 -10.95 5.00
N ARG A 303 -20.18 -11.57 4.69
CA ARG A 303 -21.51 -10.98 4.99
C ARG A 303 -21.75 -10.90 6.50
N SER A 304 -21.40 -11.97 7.22
CA SER A 304 -21.51 -11.99 8.67
C SER A 304 -20.54 -11.00 9.31
N VAL A 305 -19.28 -10.97 8.86
CA VAL A 305 -18.25 -10.01 9.31
C VAL A 305 -18.75 -8.55 9.18
N LEU A 306 -19.45 -8.19 8.09
CA LEU A 306 -20.01 -6.86 7.92
C LEU A 306 -21.19 -6.55 8.83
N LYS A 307 -22.06 -7.53 9.10
CA LYS A 307 -23.33 -7.35 9.83
C LYS A 307 -23.20 -7.45 11.35
N THR A 308 -22.15 -8.10 11.87
CA THR A 308 -21.93 -8.28 13.31
C THR A 308 -21.72 -6.90 13.97
N ARG A 309 -22.46 -6.64 15.05
CA ARG A 309 -22.42 -5.39 15.84
C ARG A 309 -21.59 -5.55 17.09
#